data_5a53cc569efa6f82bbafff7b97480065
#
_entry.id   5a53cc569efa6f82bbafff7b97480065
#
_cell.length_a   1.000
_cell.length_b   1.000
_cell.length_c   1.000
_cell.angle_alpha   90.00
_cell.angle_beta   90.00
_cell.angle_gamma   90.00
#
_symmetry.space_group_name_H-M   'P 1'
#
loop_
_entity.id
_entity.type
_entity.pdbx_description
1 polymer ?
#
loop_
_entity_poly.entity_id
_entity_poly.type
_entity_poly.pdbx_seq_one_letter_code
_entity_poly.pdbx_strand_id
1 'polypeptide(L)'
;MRWVNHYIHPGDNRYRVFVFRDHRYVGRFEERCRAADVPFERHEENGEVMFGVSKSMDAEAMNINHLVHAEFRDPFIPHRGWRWGLLVFTGSILALALWGWLTSTSAHGQTQGLPWELDVVGRMHLPVKAMGMEPTLVQGQGLTATWDPGFGTEVGLRIHRRLRDGWTLGGGLEWVRREHRIVVQFENDSLGLSTVDTLPQMRSLSYRLPLLGGIRIPLGWKDIELQASGGVAVEWKISETIVSEFNQAAGADHVVQAYQGRTRYVVVPVLAEIGIQRRAKKEKPGWYVGWYWSSPMGRGAWAENTWTSGSNSDLARNWLSQVVTGLDLRLVLPE
;
A
#
# COMPACT_ATOMS: atom_id res chain seq x y z
N MET A 1 -16.68 -16.66 -1.04
CA MET A 1 -16.80 -15.80 0.17
C MET A 1 -16.99 -14.37 -0.34
N ARG A 2 -18.18 -13.79 -0.23
CA ARG A 2 -18.42 -12.42 -0.69
C ARG A 2 -17.71 -11.46 0.25
N TRP A 3 -16.73 -10.71 -0.24
CA TRP A 3 -15.94 -9.75 0.53
C TRP A 3 -16.65 -8.40 0.70
N VAL A 4 -17.64 -8.14 -0.14
CA VAL A 4 -18.51 -6.97 -0.04
C VAL A 4 -19.85 -7.46 0.50
N ASN A 5 -20.28 -6.90 1.60
CA ASN A 5 -21.50 -7.32 2.28
C ASN A 5 -22.76 -6.59 1.76
N HIS A 6 -22.69 -5.98 0.57
CA HIS A 6 -23.81 -5.29 -0.03
C HIS A 6 -23.86 -5.50 -1.55
N TYR A 7 -25.06 -5.40 -2.13
CA TYR A 7 -25.31 -5.44 -3.58
C TYR A 7 -26.60 -4.70 -3.92
N ILE A 8 -26.81 -4.37 -5.18
CA ILE A 8 -28.08 -3.82 -5.66
C ILE A 8 -29.07 -4.98 -5.76
N HIS A 9 -30.31 -4.77 -5.32
CA HIS A 9 -31.34 -5.80 -5.35
C HIS A 9 -31.62 -6.25 -6.79
N PRO A 10 -31.54 -7.55 -7.13
CA PRO A 10 -31.60 -8.03 -8.50
C PRO A 10 -32.97 -7.84 -9.17
N GLY A 11 -34.04 -7.75 -8.38
CA GLY A 11 -35.42 -7.53 -8.91
C GLY A 11 -35.91 -6.09 -8.77
N ASP A 12 -35.22 -5.22 -8.01
CA ASP A 12 -35.57 -3.81 -7.86
C ASP A 12 -34.31 -2.96 -7.61
N ASN A 13 -33.83 -2.31 -8.65
CA ASN A 13 -32.63 -1.48 -8.62
C ASN A 13 -32.74 -0.21 -7.74
N ARG A 14 -33.92 0.08 -7.19
CA ARG A 14 -34.15 1.17 -6.23
C ARG A 14 -33.67 0.83 -4.82
N TYR A 15 -33.32 -0.45 -4.56
CA TYR A 15 -32.87 -0.90 -3.26
C TYR A 15 -31.44 -1.43 -3.33
N ARG A 16 -30.67 -1.12 -2.27
CA ARG A 16 -29.39 -1.78 -1.97
C ARG A 16 -29.60 -2.73 -0.80
N VAL A 17 -29.04 -3.92 -0.92
CA VAL A 17 -29.14 -4.98 0.10
C VAL A 17 -27.80 -5.12 0.81
N PHE A 18 -27.80 -4.98 2.14
CA PHE A 18 -26.65 -5.25 3.00
C PHE A 18 -26.84 -6.61 3.66
N VAL A 19 -25.84 -7.49 3.58
CA VAL A 19 -25.90 -8.87 4.05
C VAL A 19 -24.93 -9.07 5.21
N PHE A 20 -25.41 -9.59 6.31
CA PHE A 20 -24.62 -9.91 7.49
C PHE A 20 -24.85 -11.34 7.92
N ARG A 21 -23.77 -12.03 8.31
CA ARG A 21 -23.78 -13.39 8.87
C ARG A 21 -23.58 -13.41 10.38
N ASP A 22 -22.95 -12.41 10.91
CA ASP A 22 -22.66 -12.30 12.34
C ASP A 22 -23.68 -11.37 13.00
N HIS A 23 -24.42 -11.90 13.97
CA HIS A 23 -25.47 -11.18 14.70
C HIS A 23 -24.98 -9.90 15.38
N ARG A 24 -23.69 -9.78 15.70
CA ARG A 24 -23.11 -8.55 16.26
C ARG A 24 -23.22 -7.38 15.29
N TYR A 25 -22.91 -7.62 14.02
CA TYR A 25 -23.03 -6.60 12.96
C TYR A 25 -24.50 -6.27 12.68
N VAL A 26 -25.37 -7.29 12.68
CA VAL A 26 -26.81 -7.14 12.45
C VAL A 26 -27.41 -6.16 13.44
N GLY A 27 -27.25 -6.41 14.75
CA GLY A 27 -27.82 -5.57 15.79
C GLY A 27 -27.31 -4.14 15.74
N ARG A 28 -26.02 -3.98 15.48
CA ARG A 28 -25.39 -2.65 15.44
C ARG A 28 -25.75 -1.86 14.19
N PHE A 29 -25.87 -2.52 13.04
CA PHE A 29 -26.34 -1.89 11.80
C PHE A 29 -27.77 -1.41 11.94
N GLU A 30 -28.65 -2.25 12.47
CA GLU A 30 -30.06 -1.92 12.73
C GLU A 30 -30.20 -0.74 13.70
N GLU A 31 -29.48 -0.75 14.81
CA GLU A 31 -29.47 0.34 15.80
C GLU A 31 -29.05 1.68 15.16
N ARG A 32 -27.98 1.67 14.36
CA ARG A 32 -27.48 2.88 13.71
C ARG A 32 -28.39 3.39 12.60
N CYS A 33 -29.02 2.49 11.83
CA CYS A 33 -30.02 2.88 10.84
C CYS A 33 -31.22 3.55 11.51
N ARG A 34 -31.70 3.01 12.63
CA ARG A 34 -32.80 3.64 13.40
C ARG A 34 -32.39 4.99 13.98
N ALA A 35 -31.16 5.10 14.51
CA ALA A 35 -30.67 6.36 15.08
C ALA A 35 -30.46 7.46 14.02
N ALA A 36 -30.25 7.09 12.76
CA ALA A 36 -30.09 8.01 11.63
C ALA A 36 -31.37 8.19 10.79
N ASP A 37 -32.52 7.66 11.26
CA ASP A 37 -33.80 7.66 10.56
C ASP A 37 -33.72 7.09 9.11
N VAL A 38 -32.83 6.11 8.89
CA VAL A 38 -32.69 5.39 7.63
C VAL A 38 -33.71 4.25 7.59
N PRO A 39 -34.75 4.32 6.74
CA PRO A 39 -35.72 3.25 6.61
C PRO A 39 -35.08 2.03 5.94
N PHE A 40 -35.36 0.86 6.48
CA PHE A 40 -34.87 -0.41 5.98
C PHE A 40 -35.91 -1.53 6.07
N GLU A 41 -35.80 -2.48 5.18
CA GLU A 41 -36.54 -3.74 5.20
C GLU A 41 -35.58 -4.85 5.66
N ARG A 42 -35.98 -5.62 6.67
CA ARG A 42 -35.18 -6.76 7.17
C ARG A 42 -35.76 -8.07 6.66
N HIS A 43 -34.89 -8.87 6.07
CA HIS A 43 -35.19 -10.24 5.65
C HIS A 43 -34.13 -11.19 6.20
N GLU A 44 -34.54 -12.41 6.56
CA GLU A 44 -33.63 -13.42 7.09
C GLU A 44 -33.80 -14.72 6.28
N GLU A 45 -32.71 -15.17 5.67
CA GLU A 45 -32.71 -16.37 4.83
C GLU A 45 -31.38 -17.11 4.97
N ASN A 46 -31.45 -18.44 5.13
CA ASN A 46 -30.28 -19.33 5.20
C ASN A 46 -29.21 -18.91 6.25
N GLY A 47 -29.63 -18.29 7.36
CA GLY A 47 -28.70 -17.82 8.41
C GLY A 47 -27.97 -16.51 8.06
N GLU A 48 -28.36 -15.85 6.98
CA GLU A 48 -27.94 -14.50 6.62
C GLU A 48 -29.08 -13.52 6.88
N VAL A 49 -28.74 -12.37 7.45
CA VAL A 49 -29.69 -11.27 7.64
C VAL A 49 -29.40 -10.21 6.60
N MET A 50 -30.42 -9.84 5.85
CA MET A 50 -30.37 -8.88 4.77
C MET A 50 -31.18 -7.64 5.13
N PHE A 51 -30.59 -6.47 4.86
CA PHE A 51 -31.23 -5.17 5.00
C PHE A 51 -31.37 -4.49 3.65
N GLY A 52 -32.59 -4.32 3.18
CA GLY A 52 -32.90 -3.55 1.99
C GLY A 52 -33.06 -2.07 2.33
N VAL A 53 -32.21 -1.22 1.76
CA VAL A 53 -32.28 0.25 1.96
C VAL A 53 -32.54 0.93 0.62
N SER A 54 -33.42 1.93 0.62
CA SER A 54 -33.72 2.72 -0.58
C SER A 54 -32.47 3.43 -1.12
N LYS A 55 -32.32 3.49 -2.43
CA LYS A 55 -31.20 4.18 -3.11
C LYS A 55 -31.08 5.67 -2.74
N SER A 56 -32.19 6.32 -2.35
CA SER A 56 -32.15 7.70 -1.85
C SER A 56 -31.36 7.87 -0.56
N MET A 57 -31.26 6.80 0.25
CA MET A 57 -30.52 6.76 1.53
C MET A 57 -29.22 5.95 1.45
N ASP A 58 -28.79 5.60 0.22
CA ASP A 58 -27.64 4.73 -0.02
C ASP A 58 -26.34 5.25 0.58
N ALA A 59 -26.05 6.54 0.42
CA ALA A 59 -24.84 7.16 0.96
C ALA A 59 -24.79 7.06 2.50
N GLU A 60 -25.92 7.31 3.18
CA GLU A 60 -26.03 7.22 4.62
C GLU A 60 -25.88 5.78 5.10
N ALA A 61 -26.59 4.84 4.46
CA ALA A 61 -26.50 3.41 4.78
C ALA A 61 -25.09 2.85 4.55
N MET A 62 -24.40 3.29 3.51
CA MET A 62 -22.99 2.92 3.27
C MET A 62 -22.07 3.44 4.36
N ASN A 63 -22.26 4.70 4.79
CA ASN A 63 -21.51 5.27 5.90
C ASN A 63 -21.73 4.48 7.19
N ILE A 64 -22.99 4.16 7.51
CA ILE A 64 -23.35 3.31 8.65
C ILE A 64 -22.67 1.94 8.53
N ASN A 65 -22.71 1.31 7.37
CA ASN A 65 -22.05 0.03 7.15
C ASN A 65 -20.54 0.10 7.41
N HIS A 66 -19.87 1.14 6.93
CA HIS A 66 -18.46 1.37 7.21
C HIS A 66 -18.16 1.57 8.69
N LEU A 67 -18.99 2.33 9.40
CA LEU A 67 -18.83 2.55 10.84
C LEU A 67 -19.02 1.25 11.63
N VAL A 68 -20.02 0.42 11.28
CA VAL A 68 -20.25 -0.87 11.91
C VAL A 68 -19.04 -1.81 11.65
N HIS A 69 -18.55 -1.88 10.44
CA HIS A 69 -17.36 -2.68 10.16
C HIS A 69 -16.09 -2.15 10.85
N ALA A 70 -15.96 -0.84 11.02
CA ALA A 70 -14.84 -0.25 11.75
C ALA A 70 -14.89 -0.58 13.24
N GLU A 71 -16.08 -0.63 13.84
CA GLU A 71 -16.28 -0.91 15.27
C GLU A 71 -15.89 -2.35 15.63
N PHE A 72 -16.23 -3.32 14.77
CA PHE A 72 -15.92 -4.74 14.99
C PHE A 72 -14.64 -5.19 14.29
N ARG A 73 -13.91 -4.27 13.67
CA ARG A 73 -12.65 -4.58 13.02
C ARG A 73 -11.64 -5.04 14.06
N ASP A 74 -11.13 -6.24 13.88
CA ASP A 74 -10.01 -6.70 14.70
C ASP A 74 -8.87 -5.69 14.61
N PRO A 75 -8.32 -5.29 15.76
CA PRO A 75 -7.20 -4.36 15.75
C PRO A 75 -6.07 -4.93 14.91
N PHE A 76 -5.40 -4.07 14.14
CA PHE A 76 -4.31 -4.39 13.20
C PHE A 76 -3.26 -5.37 13.77
N ILE A 77 -3.02 -5.30 15.08
CA ILE A 77 -2.24 -6.27 15.82
C ILE A 77 -3.14 -6.86 16.89
N PRO A 78 -3.63 -8.10 16.75
CA PRO A 78 -4.62 -8.69 17.66
C PRO A 78 -4.08 -8.87 19.08
N HIS A 79 -2.81 -9.21 19.25
CA HIS A 79 -2.21 -9.43 20.55
C HIS A 79 -1.66 -8.13 21.19
N ARG A 80 -2.17 -7.78 22.37
CA ARG A 80 -1.67 -6.64 23.15
C ARG A 80 -0.16 -6.65 23.33
N GLY A 81 0.44 -7.83 23.57
CA GLY A 81 1.89 -7.99 23.73
C GLY A 81 2.69 -7.57 22.50
N TRP A 82 2.22 -7.87 21.29
CA TRP A 82 2.85 -7.44 20.05
C TRP A 82 2.76 -5.93 19.82
N ARG A 83 1.65 -5.29 20.25
CA ARG A 83 1.53 -3.81 20.19
C ARG A 83 2.56 -3.14 21.08
N TRP A 84 2.64 -3.61 22.34
CA TRP A 84 3.63 -3.10 23.28
C TRP A 84 5.05 -3.44 22.85
N GLY A 85 5.30 -4.66 22.34
CA GLY A 85 6.56 -5.06 21.77
C GLY A 85 7.01 -4.14 20.63
N LEU A 86 6.11 -3.79 19.72
CA LEU A 86 6.39 -2.89 18.59
C LEU A 86 6.65 -1.45 19.07
N LEU A 87 5.86 -0.95 20.03
CA LEU A 87 6.06 0.38 20.61
C LEU A 87 7.39 0.45 21.39
N VAL A 88 7.70 -0.56 22.19
CA VAL A 88 8.96 -0.63 22.93
C VAL A 88 10.14 -0.76 21.96
N PHE A 89 10.03 -1.62 20.93
CA PHE A 89 11.06 -1.78 19.92
C PHE A 89 11.33 -0.49 19.15
N THR A 90 10.25 0.18 18.66
CA THR A 90 10.39 1.45 17.93
C THR A 90 10.91 2.56 18.87
N GLY A 91 10.40 2.61 20.10
CA GLY A 91 10.87 3.55 21.11
C GLY A 91 12.33 3.32 21.51
N SER A 92 12.76 2.06 21.60
CA SER A 92 14.16 1.71 21.89
C SER A 92 15.10 2.11 20.75
N ILE A 93 14.69 1.90 19.48
CA ILE A 93 15.48 2.35 18.32
C ILE A 93 15.60 3.88 18.34
N LEU A 94 14.50 4.61 18.55
CA LEU A 94 14.51 6.06 18.66
C LEU A 94 15.36 6.55 19.83
N ALA A 95 15.24 5.90 21.00
CA ALA A 95 16.04 6.22 22.18
C ALA A 95 17.53 5.95 21.96
N LEU A 96 17.89 4.84 21.33
CA LEU A 96 19.27 4.53 20.96
C LEU A 96 19.82 5.50 19.92
N ALA A 97 19.02 5.91 18.95
CA ALA A 97 19.41 6.92 17.96
C ALA A 97 19.64 8.28 18.63
N LEU A 98 18.74 8.71 19.51
CA LEU A 98 18.87 9.94 20.31
C LEU A 98 20.07 9.87 21.28
N TRP A 99 20.24 8.74 21.95
CA TRP A 99 21.39 8.52 22.83
C TRP A 99 22.71 8.56 22.05
N GLY A 100 22.78 7.89 20.91
CA GLY A 100 23.93 7.95 20.02
C GLY A 100 24.22 9.38 19.56
N TRP A 101 23.20 10.17 19.25
CA TRP A 101 23.33 11.57 18.88
C TRP A 101 23.82 12.45 20.04
N LEU A 102 23.24 12.29 21.23
CA LEU A 102 23.62 13.04 22.44
C LEU A 102 25.02 12.70 22.94
N THR A 103 25.44 11.43 22.83
CA THR A 103 26.77 11.00 23.27
C THR A 103 27.85 11.33 22.23
N SER A 104 27.53 11.41 20.94
CA SER A 104 28.49 11.82 19.91
C SER A 104 28.89 13.30 20.02
N THR A 105 27.99 14.16 20.51
CA THR A 105 28.32 15.57 20.79
C THR A 105 29.24 15.78 21.99
N SER A 106 29.36 14.81 22.88
CA SER A 106 30.18 14.92 24.11
C SER A 106 31.57 14.29 23.99
N ALA A 107 31.84 13.46 23.00
CA ALA A 107 33.11 12.75 22.84
C ALA A 107 34.10 13.53 21.95
N HIS A 108 34.58 14.67 22.41
CA HIS A 108 35.77 15.35 21.87
C HIS A 108 37.07 14.68 22.36
N GLY A 109 37.18 13.37 22.28
CA GLY A 109 38.36 12.61 22.71
C GLY A 109 38.53 11.33 21.91
N GLN A 110 39.30 11.41 20.83
CA GLN A 110 40.15 10.33 20.26
C GLN A 110 39.70 8.85 20.45
N THR A 111 38.51 8.50 20.07
CA THR A 111 38.22 7.16 19.58
C THR A 111 37.78 7.32 18.12
N GLN A 112 38.56 6.71 17.22
CA GLN A 112 38.17 6.52 15.82
C GLN A 112 36.94 5.60 15.79
N GLY A 113 35.81 6.07 16.37
CA GLY A 113 34.52 5.45 16.23
C GLY A 113 34.12 5.61 14.77
N LEU A 114 33.83 4.49 14.14
CA LEU A 114 33.29 4.49 12.77
C LEU A 114 32.01 5.32 12.76
N PRO A 115 31.94 6.39 11.97
CA PRO A 115 30.87 7.37 12.06
C PRO A 115 29.52 6.78 11.69
N TRP A 116 28.50 7.13 12.45
CA TRP A 116 27.11 6.89 12.10
C TRP A 116 26.64 8.05 11.22
N GLU A 117 25.95 7.73 10.17
CA GLU A 117 25.34 8.70 9.28
C GLU A 117 23.82 8.57 9.33
N LEU A 118 23.12 9.69 9.39
CA LEU A 118 21.65 9.75 9.33
C LEU A 118 21.23 10.34 7.99
N ASP A 119 20.42 9.60 7.26
CA ASP A 119 19.89 10.03 5.97
C ASP A 119 18.38 10.28 6.06
N VAL A 120 17.94 11.39 5.49
CA VAL A 120 16.54 11.59 5.10
C VAL A 120 16.38 11.09 3.67
N VAL A 121 15.54 10.09 3.49
CA VAL A 121 15.33 9.40 2.20
C VAL A 121 14.07 9.90 1.55
N GLY A 122 14.14 10.23 0.27
CA GLY A 122 13.02 10.51 -0.61
C GLY A 122 13.18 9.73 -1.92
N ARG A 123 12.19 8.92 -2.27
CA ARG A 123 12.21 8.15 -3.52
C ARG A 123 10.99 8.41 -4.35
N MET A 124 11.17 8.33 -5.64
CA MET A 124 10.10 8.41 -6.63
C MET A 124 10.09 7.12 -7.45
N HIS A 125 8.96 6.41 -7.44
CA HIS A 125 8.74 5.25 -8.29
C HIS A 125 8.51 5.69 -9.72
N LEU A 126 9.28 5.15 -10.64
CA LEU A 126 9.13 5.39 -12.07
C LEU A 126 8.60 4.10 -12.73
N PRO A 127 7.54 4.16 -13.53
CA PRO A 127 6.95 2.98 -14.16
C PRO A 127 7.82 2.48 -15.33
N VAL A 128 8.97 1.89 -15.02
CA VAL A 128 9.93 1.37 -16.02
C VAL A 128 9.68 -0.11 -16.25
N LYS A 129 9.03 -0.44 -17.37
CA LYS A 129 8.69 -1.84 -17.74
C LYS A 129 9.93 -2.75 -17.83
N ALA A 130 11.02 -2.27 -18.41
CA ALA A 130 12.26 -3.02 -18.55
C ALA A 130 12.89 -3.47 -17.21
N MET A 131 12.46 -2.89 -16.08
CA MET A 131 12.93 -3.22 -14.73
C MET A 131 11.91 -4.02 -13.90
N GLY A 132 10.94 -4.64 -14.56
CA GLY A 132 9.96 -5.53 -13.92
C GLY A 132 8.69 -4.85 -13.41
N MET A 133 8.50 -3.54 -13.67
CA MET A 133 7.22 -2.87 -13.41
C MET A 133 6.26 -3.09 -14.59
N GLU A 134 5.88 -4.34 -14.79
CA GLU A 134 4.95 -4.70 -15.86
C GLU A 134 3.50 -4.51 -15.42
N PRO A 135 2.61 -4.14 -16.36
CA PRO A 135 1.18 -4.14 -16.12
C PRO A 135 0.70 -5.53 -15.73
N THR A 136 -0.23 -5.57 -14.80
CA THR A 136 -0.92 -6.81 -14.44
C THR A 136 -2.24 -6.89 -15.18
N LEU A 137 -2.42 -7.93 -15.99
CA LEU A 137 -3.68 -8.23 -16.66
C LEU A 137 -4.57 -9.08 -15.76
N VAL A 138 -5.81 -8.65 -15.59
CA VAL A 138 -6.87 -9.36 -14.87
C VAL A 138 -7.97 -9.66 -15.89
N GLN A 139 -8.14 -10.92 -16.26
CA GLN A 139 -9.04 -11.34 -17.32
C GLN A 139 -10.17 -12.22 -16.79
N GLY A 140 -11.40 -11.88 -17.15
CA GLY A 140 -12.62 -12.65 -16.98
C GLY A 140 -13.23 -13.02 -18.32
N GLN A 141 -14.47 -13.48 -18.30
CA GLN A 141 -15.18 -13.95 -19.54
C GLN A 141 -15.60 -12.82 -20.47
N GLY A 142 -15.74 -11.61 -20.00
CA GLY A 142 -16.13 -10.43 -20.81
C GLY A 142 -15.45 -9.16 -20.31
N LEU A 143 -14.46 -9.30 -19.41
CA LEU A 143 -13.76 -8.22 -18.78
C LEU A 143 -12.26 -8.44 -18.89
N THR A 144 -11.55 -7.43 -19.38
CA THR A 144 -10.09 -7.38 -19.26
C THR A 144 -9.72 -6.08 -18.55
N ALA A 145 -9.10 -6.18 -17.38
CA ALA A 145 -8.59 -5.04 -16.64
C ALA A 145 -7.07 -5.04 -16.64
N THR A 146 -6.49 -3.90 -16.99
CA THR A 146 -5.05 -3.67 -16.96
C THR A 146 -4.70 -2.78 -15.78
N TRP A 147 -3.87 -3.28 -14.89
CA TRP A 147 -3.35 -2.56 -13.72
C TRP A 147 -1.94 -2.07 -14.02
N ASP A 148 -1.83 -0.82 -14.45
CA ASP A 148 -0.56 -0.18 -14.75
C ASP A 148 0.07 0.37 -13.46
N PRO A 149 1.35 0.06 -13.16
CA PRO A 149 2.07 0.74 -12.10
C PRO A 149 2.16 2.24 -12.39
N GLY A 150 1.74 3.05 -11.42
CA GLY A 150 1.81 4.50 -11.49
C GLY A 150 3.03 5.07 -10.76
N PHE A 151 3.09 6.39 -10.68
CA PHE A 151 4.07 7.09 -9.87
C PHE A 151 3.76 6.87 -8.39
N GLY A 152 4.73 6.34 -7.66
CA GLY A 152 4.65 6.21 -6.21
C GLY A 152 5.76 6.99 -5.54
N THR A 153 5.71 7.06 -4.21
CA THR A 153 6.71 7.77 -3.42
C THR A 153 7.09 6.97 -2.18
N GLU A 154 8.34 7.13 -1.76
CA GLU A 154 8.81 6.63 -0.46
C GLU A 154 9.47 7.79 0.27
N VAL A 155 9.24 7.90 1.58
CA VAL A 155 9.90 8.87 2.44
C VAL A 155 10.30 8.16 3.73
N GLY A 156 11.48 8.46 4.24
CA GLY A 156 11.94 7.79 5.46
C GLY A 156 13.21 8.35 6.05
N LEU A 157 13.61 7.67 7.10
CA LEU A 157 14.88 7.93 7.80
C LEU A 157 15.70 6.65 7.79
N ARG A 158 17.00 6.79 7.54
CA ARG A 158 17.96 5.70 7.58
C ARG A 158 19.16 6.07 8.43
N ILE A 159 19.69 5.08 9.11
CA ILE A 159 20.95 5.17 9.85
C ILE A 159 21.92 4.19 9.19
N HIS A 160 23.08 4.69 8.83
CA HIS A 160 24.16 3.90 8.28
C HIS A 160 25.37 3.94 9.19
N ARG A 161 26.00 2.78 9.38
CA ARG A 161 27.31 2.68 10.00
C ARG A 161 28.35 2.40 8.93
N ARG A 162 29.37 3.23 8.87
CA ARG A 162 30.54 2.96 8.03
C ARG A 162 31.42 1.94 8.73
N LEU A 163 31.74 0.87 8.03
CA LEU A 163 32.68 -0.17 8.45
C LEU A 163 34.06 0.09 7.81
N ARG A 164 35.01 -0.82 8.05
CA ARG A 164 36.32 -0.74 7.40
C ARG A 164 36.20 -0.96 5.88
N ASP A 165 37.19 -0.47 5.13
CA ASP A 165 37.33 -0.71 3.66
C ASP A 165 36.14 -0.26 2.80
N GLY A 166 35.44 0.77 3.25
CA GLY A 166 34.31 1.35 2.51
C GLY A 166 32.99 0.61 2.65
N TRP A 167 32.95 -0.49 3.38
CA TRP A 167 31.69 -1.19 3.67
C TRP A 167 30.76 -0.37 4.54
N THR A 168 29.47 -0.54 4.33
CA THR A 168 28.42 0.11 5.12
C THR A 168 27.37 -0.91 5.53
N LEU A 169 26.80 -0.71 6.71
CA LEU A 169 25.62 -1.43 7.17
C LEU A 169 24.59 -0.38 7.61
N GLY A 170 23.35 -0.53 7.16
CA GLY A 170 22.33 0.44 7.48
C GLY A 170 20.94 -0.18 7.61
N GLY A 171 20.08 0.57 8.25
CA GLY A 171 18.67 0.25 8.40
C GLY A 171 17.86 1.52 8.61
N GLY A 172 16.55 1.40 8.67
CA GLY A 172 15.71 2.58 8.82
C GLY A 172 14.24 2.29 8.91
N LEU A 173 13.44 3.34 8.74
CA LEU A 173 12.00 3.28 8.63
C LEU A 173 11.56 4.12 7.45
N GLU A 174 10.79 3.54 6.56
CA GLU A 174 10.29 4.17 5.35
C GLU A 174 8.78 4.03 5.26
N TRP A 175 8.13 5.08 4.83
CA TRP A 175 6.74 5.10 4.41
C TRP A 175 6.69 4.97 2.89
N VAL A 176 5.93 4.00 2.40
CA VAL A 176 5.86 3.64 0.98
C VAL A 176 4.43 3.83 0.49
N ARG A 177 4.28 4.61 -0.56
CA ARG A 177 3.02 4.81 -1.28
C ARG A 177 3.19 4.30 -2.71
N ARG A 178 2.36 3.34 -3.09
CA ARG A 178 2.27 2.84 -4.47
C ARG A 178 0.95 3.27 -5.09
N GLU A 179 1.00 3.56 -6.38
CA GLU A 179 -0.19 3.89 -7.16
C GLU A 179 -0.31 2.92 -8.33
N HIS A 180 -1.57 2.61 -8.68
CA HIS A 180 -1.91 1.85 -9.88
C HIS A 180 -3.01 2.59 -10.64
N ARG A 181 -2.84 2.70 -11.94
CA ARG A 181 -3.88 3.13 -12.88
C ARG A 181 -4.56 1.88 -13.40
N ILE A 182 -5.87 1.87 -13.39
CA ILE A 182 -6.67 0.72 -13.81
C ILE A 182 -7.45 1.12 -15.04
N VAL A 183 -7.24 0.40 -16.13
CA VAL A 183 -7.98 0.53 -17.38
C VAL A 183 -8.76 -0.74 -17.59
N VAL A 184 -10.07 -0.62 -17.76
CA VAL A 184 -10.98 -1.75 -17.92
C VAL A 184 -11.53 -1.73 -19.32
N GLN A 185 -11.50 -2.87 -19.99
CA GLN A 185 -12.07 -3.10 -21.30
C GLN A 185 -13.19 -4.12 -21.21
N PHE A 186 -14.33 -3.81 -21.78
CA PHE A 186 -15.46 -4.71 -21.87
C PHE A 186 -15.64 -5.14 -23.33
N GLU A 187 -15.73 -6.43 -23.55
CA GLU A 187 -16.19 -6.98 -24.82
C GLU A 187 -17.68 -7.26 -24.69
N ASN A 188 -18.48 -6.50 -25.40
CA ASN A 188 -19.92 -6.73 -25.49
C ASN A 188 -20.23 -7.40 -26.81
N ASP A 189 -20.30 -8.73 -26.83
CA ASP A 189 -20.56 -9.56 -28.01
C ASP A 189 -21.88 -9.22 -28.72
N SER A 190 -22.89 -8.67 -27.99
CA SER A 190 -24.21 -8.36 -28.54
C SER A 190 -24.25 -7.05 -29.33
N LEU A 191 -23.26 -6.16 -29.17
CA LEU A 191 -23.23 -4.83 -29.81
C LEU A 191 -21.94 -4.55 -30.59
N GLY A 192 -20.95 -5.43 -30.55
CA GLY A 192 -19.64 -5.24 -31.20
C GLY A 192 -18.83 -4.03 -30.69
N LEU A 193 -19.17 -3.52 -29.53
CA LEU A 193 -18.56 -2.33 -28.94
C LEU A 193 -17.63 -2.74 -27.80
N SER A 194 -16.32 -2.47 -27.95
CA SER A 194 -15.41 -2.47 -26.83
C SER A 194 -15.52 -1.14 -26.09
N THR A 195 -16.00 -1.16 -24.86
CA THR A 195 -16.04 0.02 -24.01
C THR A 195 -14.77 0.04 -23.15
N VAL A 196 -14.02 1.13 -23.21
CA VAL A 196 -12.83 1.33 -22.37
C VAL A 196 -13.16 2.33 -21.29
N ASP A 197 -12.96 1.95 -20.05
CA ASP A 197 -13.14 2.81 -18.91
C ASP A 197 -11.84 2.93 -18.09
N THR A 198 -11.61 4.08 -17.48
CA THR A 198 -10.45 4.31 -16.63
C THR A 198 -10.93 4.59 -15.21
N LEU A 199 -10.66 3.66 -14.32
CA LEU A 199 -10.99 3.82 -12.91
C LEU A 199 -10.09 4.86 -12.23
N PRO A 200 -10.54 5.47 -11.12
CA PRO A 200 -9.70 6.32 -10.30
C PRO A 200 -8.42 5.63 -9.87
N GLN A 201 -7.35 6.40 -9.67
CA GLN A 201 -6.06 5.86 -9.26
C GLN A 201 -6.16 5.15 -7.90
N MET A 202 -5.74 3.91 -7.88
CA MET A 202 -5.69 3.12 -6.66
C MET A 202 -4.36 3.35 -5.93
N ARG A 203 -4.45 3.67 -4.63
CA ARG A 203 -3.31 3.97 -3.78
C ARG A 203 -3.20 2.96 -2.66
N SER A 204 -2.02 2.39 -2.48
CA SER A 204 -1.72 1.50 -1.36
C SER A 204 -0.56 2.05 -0.53
N LEU A 205 -0.67 1.89 0.79
CA LEU A 205 0.29 2.39 1.77
C LEU A 205 0.91 1.23 2.53
N SER A 206 2.21 1.34 2.78
CA SER A 206 2.95 0.40 3.63
C SER A 206 4.06 1.10 4.41
N TYR A 207 4.50 0.48 5.51
CA TYR A 207 5.72 0.83 6.22
C TYR A 207 6.78 -0.21 5.92
N ARG A 208 8.03 0.23 5.77
CA ARG A 208 9.16 -0.63 5.45
C ARG A 208 10.30 -0.39 6.42
N LEU A 209 10.88 -1.48 6.91
CA LEU A 209 12.09 -1.51 7.73
C LEU A 209 13.21 -2.18 6.91
N PRO A 210 14.04 -1.40 6.20
CA PRO A 210 15.15 -1.94 5.41
C PRO A 210 16.31 -2.35 6.31
N LEU A 211 17.04 -3.39 5.87
CA LEU A 211 18.36 -3.80 6.36
C LEU A 211 19.27 -3.95 5.13
N LEU A 212 20.27 -3.10 5.03
CA LEU A 212 21.10 -2.95 3.84
C LEU A 212 22.57 -3.08 4.18
N GLY A 213 23.28 -3.86 3.39
CA GLY A 213 24.74 -3.85 3.32
C GLY A 213 25.17 -3.15 2.03
N GLY A 214 26.28 -2.43 2.08
CA GLY A 214 26.74 -1.70 0.89
C GLY A 214 28.24 -1.46 0.90
N ILE A 215 28.71 -0.92 -0.23
CA ILE A 215 30.09 -0.51 -0.42
C ILE A 215 30.12 0.91 -1.00
N ARG A 216 31.09 1.70 -0.57
CA ARG A 216 31.38 3.04 -1.08
C ARG A 216 32.78 3.08 -1.65
N ILE A 217 32.87 3.52 -2.89
CA ILE A 217 34.10 3.58 -3.68
C ILE A 217 34.39 5.04 -3.97
N PRO A 218 35.52 5.62 -3.49
CA PRO A 218 35.92 6.98 -3.84
C PRO A 218 36.15 7.12 -5.34
N LEU A 219 35.55 8.15 -5.95
CA LEU A 219 35.69 8.43 -7.40
C LEU A 219 36.87 9.37 -7.74
N GLY A 220 37.75 9.64 -6.76
CA GLY A 220 38.89 10.53 -6.96
C GLY A 220 38.56 12.02 -6.91
N TRP A 221 37.29 12.42 -6.93
CA TRP A 221 36.85 13.79 -6.69
C TRP A 221 36.62 14.05 -5.21
N LYS A 222 36.92 15.26 -4.74
CA LYS A 222 36.77 15.59 -3.33
C LYS A 222 35.38 15.27 -2.83
N ASP A 223 35.30 14.34 -1.88
CA ASP A 223 34.10 13.95 -1.14
C ASP A 223 32.99 13.24 -1.96
N ILE A 224 33.28 12.82 -3.18
CA ILE A 224 32.32 12.09 -4.03
C ILE A 224 32.67 10.62 -4.07
N GLU A 225 31.67 9.79 -3.81
CA GLU A 225 31.77 8.33 -3.76
C GLU A 225 30.66 7.69 -4.61
N LEU A 226 30.99 6.58 -5.25
CA LEU A 226 29.99 5.66 -5.77
C LEU A 226 29.52 4.80 -4.62
N GLN A 227 28.22 4.71 -4.40
CA GLN A 227 27.61 3.83 -3.40
C GLN A 227 26.77 2.78 -4.11
N ALA A 228 27.01 1.52 -3.77
CA ALA A 228 26.14 0.40 -4.13
C ALA A 228 25.72 -0.31 -2.85
N SER A 229 24.43 -0.60 -2.71
CA SER A 229 23.89 -1.30 -1.55
C SER A 229 22.81 -2.30 -1.94
N GLY A 230 22.66 -3.34 -1.15
CA GLY A 230 21.65 -4.34 -1.33
C GLY A 230 21.26 -4.98 0.00
N GLY A 231 20.10 -5.58 0.05
CA GLY A 231 19.61 -6.21 1.26
C GLY A 231 18.15 -6.61 1.19
N VAL A 232 17.55 -6.68 2.35
CA VAL A 232 16.14 -7.07 2.51
C VAL A 232 15.42 -6.05 3.38
N ALA A 233 14.10 -6.06 3.30
CA ALA A 233 13.30 -5.30 4.24
C ALA A 233 12.14 -6.12 4.77
N VAL A 234 11.58 -5.66 5.88
CA VAL A 234 10.27 -6.10 6.36
C VAL A 234 9.28 -5.00 5.99
N GLU A 235 8.32 -5.33 5.14
CA GLU A 235 7.31 -4.37 4.70
C GLU A 235 5.93 -4.74 5.24
N TRP A 236 5.31 -3.80 5.94
CA TRP A 236 3.98 -3.88 6.51
C TRP A 236 2.95 -3.24 5.62
N LYS A 237 2.01 -4.00 5.12
CA LYS A 237 0.88 -3.49 4.34
C LYS A 237 -0.27 -3.11 5.24
N ILE A 238 -0.58 -1.82 5.30
CA ILE A 238 -1.58 -1.28 6.22
C ILE A 238 -2.98 -1.49 5.69
N SER A 239 -3.22 -1.25 4.40
CA SER A 239 -4.55 -1.18 3.83
C SER A 239 -4.75 -2.10 2.64
N GLU A 240 -5.95 -2.60 2.54
CA GLU A 240 -6.57 -3.04 1.30
C GLU A 240 -7.32 -1.85 0.71
N THR A 241 -7.41 -1.77 -0.60
CA THR A 241 -8.01 -0.63 -1.28
C THR A 241 -9.08 -1.11 -2.23
N ILE A 242 -10.22 -0.47 -2.19
CA ILE A 242 -11.34 -0.69 -3.11
C ILE A 242 -11.60 0.62 -3.83
N VAL A 243 -11.77 0.53 -5.13
CA VAL A 243 -12.26 1.63 -5.97
C VAL A 243 -13.46 1.10 -6.75
N SER A 244 -14.55 1.84 -6.74
CA SER A 244 -15.74 1.51 -7.52
C SER A 244 -16.13 2.70 -8.38
N GLU A 245 -16.52 2.44 -9.60
CA GLU A 245 -17.05 3.44 -10.50
C GLU A 245 -18.33 2.93 -11.15
N PHE A 246 -19.31 3.83 -11.27
CA PHE A 246 -20.55 3.59 -11.96
C PHE A 246 -20.46 4.26 -13.32
N ASN A 247 -20.44 3.48 -14.38
CA ASN A 247 -20.49 4.05 -15.71
C ASN A 247 -21.92 4.04 -16.22
N GLN A 248 -22.51 5.24 -16.34
CA GLN A 248 -23.84 5.44 -16.94
C GLN A 248 -23.76 5.74 -18.44
N ALA A 249 -22.57 5.92 -19.00
CA ALA A 249 -22.39 6.45 -20.35
C ALA A 249 -22.83 5.51 -21.48
N ALA A 250 -22.99 4.22 -21.22
CA ALA A 250 -23.34 3.24 -22.26
C ALA A 250 -24.82 2.79 -22.24
N GLY A 251 -25.69 3.48 -21.50
CA GLY A 251 -27.13 3.13 -21.44
C GLY A 251 -27.44 1.80 -20.73
N ALA A 252 -26.46 1.17 -20.11
CA ALA A 252 -26.60 -0.01 -19.28
C ALA A 252 -25.99 0.26 -17.91
N ASP A 253 -26.68 -0.15 -16.87
CA ASP A 253 -26.21 -0.04 -15.48
C ASP A 253 -25.02 -0.99 -15.25
N HIS A 254 -23.83 -0.58 -15.68
CA HIS A 254 -22.61 -1.32 -15.45
C HIS A 254 -21.92 -0.80 -14.17
N VAL A 255 -21.61 -1.70 -13.27
CA VAL A 255 -20.81 -1.40 -12.08
C VAL A 255 -19.49 -2.15 -12.19
N VAL A 256 -18.40 -1.40 -12.19
CA VAL A 256 -17.05 -1.97 -12.12
C VAL A 256 -16.46 -1.67 -10.77
N GLN A 257 -15.96 -2.68 -10.12
CA GLN A 257 -15.20 -2.53 -8.88
C GLN A 257 -13.81 -3.13 -9.07
N ALA A 258 -12.80 -2.40 -8.63
CA ALA A 258 -11.45 -2.88 -8.54
C ALA A 258 -11.06 -2.98 -7.07
N TYR A 259 -10.48 -4.10 -6.69
CA TYR A 259 -10.04 -4.37 -5.34
C TYR A 259 -8.60 -4.86 -5.33
N GLN A 260 -7.79 -4.22 -4.51
CA GLN A 260 -6.43 -4.67 -4.21
C GLN A 260 -6.42 -5.35 -2.86
N GLY A 261 -6.27 -6.65 -2.88
CA GLY A 261 -6.16 -7.46 -1.67
C GLY A 261 -4.71 -7.79 -1.34
N ARG A 262 -4.42 -7.92 -0.05
CA ARG A 262 -3.15 -8.42 0.45
C ARG A 262 -3.21 -9.92 0.70
N THR A 263 -2.15 -10.63 0.36
CA THR A 263 -2.02 -12.05 0.71
C THR A 263 -1.52 -12.23 2.13
N ARG A 264 -0.67 -11.29 2.57
CA ARG A 264 -0.04 -11.27 3.90
C ARG A 264 0.10 -9.84 4.38
N TYR A 265 0.04 -9.65 5.69
CA TYR A 265 0.29 -8.36 6.34
C TYR A 265 1.76 -7.93 6.21
N VAL A 266 2.66 -8.89 6.22
CA VAL A 266 4.10 -8.69 6.15
C VAL A 266 4.64 -9.37 4.90
N VAL A 267 5.45 -8.61 4.15
CA VAL A 267 6.15 -9.07 2.95
C VAL A 267 7.62 -8.74 3.14
N VAL A 268 8.48 -9.57 2.59
CA VAL A 268 9.94 -9.36 2.62
C VAL A 268 10.40 -9.02 1.20
N PRO A 269 10.61 -7.74 0.85
CA PRO A 269 11.24 -7.37 -0.42
C PRO A 269 12.77 -7.45 -0.34
N VAL A 270 13.38 -7.80 -1.48
CA VAL A 270 14.80 -7.58 -1.75
C VAL A 270 14.97 -6.17 -2.28
N LEU A 271 16.03 -5.50 -1.86
CA LEU A 271 16.37 -4.13 -2.23
C LEU A 271 17.74 -4.10 -2.89
N ALA A 272 17.88 -3.27 -3.91
CA ALA A 272 19.16 -2.94 -4.52
C ALA A 272 19.20 -1.45 -4.86
N GLU A 273 20.33 -0.82 -4.63
CA GLU A 273 20.52 0.63 -4.80
C GLU A 273 21.92 0.90 -5.35
N ILE A 274 22.02 1.84 -6.26
CA ILE A 274 23.29 2.32 -6.80
C ILE A 274 23.20 3.82 -7.09
N GLY A 275 24.20 4.57 -6.73
CA GLY A 275 24.21 6.02 -6.97
C GLY A 275 25.49 6.68 -6.53
N ILE A 276 25.48 7.98 -6.64
CA ILE A 276 26.60 8.88 -6.29
C ILE A 276 26.24 9.61 -5.01
N GLN A 277 27.17 9.62 -4.07
CA GLN A 277 27.05 10.32 -2.80
C GLN A 277 28.14 11.36 -2.64
N ARG A 278 27.77 12.52 -2.11
CA ARG A 278 28.69 13.46 -1.51
C ARG A 278 28.63 13.31 0.00
N ARG A 279 29.79 13.16 0.64
CA ARG A 279 29.88 13.04 2.10
C ARG A 279 29.38 14.31 2.81
N ALA A 280 28.69 14.13 3.91
CA ALA A 280 28.45 15.23 4.85
C ALA A 280 29.78 15.63 5.52
N LYS A 281 29.89 16.91 5.91
CA LYS A 281 30.97 17.47 6.71
C LYS A 281 30.36 18.13 7.93
N LYS A 282 31.17 18.43 8.96
CA LYS A 282 30.74 19.01 10.25
C LYS A 282 29.68 20.11 10.17
N GLU A 283 29.66 20.90 9.08
CA GLU A 283 28.73 22.03 8.94
C GLU A 283 27.92 21.99 7.63
N LYS A 284 28.14 20.98 6.80
CA LYS A 284 27.50 20.90 5.48
C LYS A 284 26.88 19.53 5.26
N PRO A 285 25.58 19.48 4.98
CA PRO A 285 24.95 18.21 4.65
C PRO A 285 25.55 17.63 3.37
N GLY A 286 25.59 16.33 3.33
CA GLY A 286 25.85 15.56 2.12
C GLY A 286 24.56 15.30 1.34
N TRP A 287 24.72 14.71 0.20
CA TRP A 287 23.59 14.28 -0.62
C TRP A 287 23.93 12.97 -1.32
N TYR A 288 22.88 12.22 -1.64
CA TYR A 288 22.95 11.03 -2.49
C TYR A 288 21.90 11.14 -3.60
N VAL A 289 22.28 10.77 -4.80
CA VAL A 289 21.40 10.62 -5.96
C VAL A 289 21.69 9.29 -6.60
N GLY A 290 20.67 8.47 -6.75
CA GLY A 290 20.85 7.14 -7.29
C GLY A 290 19.59 6.53 -7.85
N TRP A 291 19.72 5.29 -8.22
CA TRP A 291 18.65 4.42 -8.67
C TRP A 291 18.43 3.31 -7.66
N TYR A 292 17.19 2.97 -7.44
CA TYR A 292 16.84 1.85 -6.58
C TYR A 292 15.87 0.88 -7.26
N TRP A 293 15.90 -0.33 -6.78
CA TRP A 293 15.04 -1.41 -7.20
C TRP A 293 14.59 -2.19 -5.97
N SER A 294 13.31 -2.61 -5.96
CA SER A 294 12.71 -3.41 -4.91
C SER A 294 11.79 -4.45 -5.51
N SER A 295 11.95 -5.70 -5.10
CA SER A 295 11.07 -6.80 -5.50
C SER A 295 10.68 -7.66 -4.31
N PRO A 296 9.40 -7.94 -4.08
CA PRO A 296 8.97 -8.80 -2.98
C PRO A 296 9.43 -10.25 -3.21
N MET A 297 9.84 -10.91 -2.14
CA MET A 297 10.03 -12.36 -2.14
C MET A 297 8.66 -13.04 -2.09
N GLY A 298 8.11 -13.34 -3.26
CA GLY A 298 6.83 -14.01 -3.40
C GLY A 298 5.64 -13.06 -3.60
N ARG A 299 4.45 -13.63 -3.59
CA ARG A 299 3.20 -12.95 -3.91
C ARG A 299 2.69 -12.16 -2.71
N GLY A 300 2.73 -10.85 -2.78
CA GLY A 300 2.36 -9.96 -1.67
C GLY A 300 0.97 -9.35 -1.79
N ALA A 301 0.41 -9.26 -3.00
CA ALA A 301 -0.93 -8.73 -3.25
C ALA A 301 -1.55 -9.36 -4.50
N TRP A 302 -2.84 -9.21 -4.61
CA TRP A 302 -3.62 -9.61 -5.76
C TRP A 302 -4.58 -8.48 -6.16
N ALA A 303 -4.88 -8.43 -7.45
CA ALA A 303 -5.84 -7.54 -8.06
C ALA A 303 -7.10 -8.33 -8.41
N GLU A 304 -8.25 -7.78 -8.09
CA GLU A 304 -9.56 -8.34 -8.43
C GLU A 304 -10.41 -7.26 -9.08
N ASN A 305 -11.05 -7.63 -10.15
CA ASN A 305 -12.06 -6.81 -10.76
C ASN A 305 -13.38 -7.56 -10.75
N THR A 306 -14.41 -6.91 -10.25
CA THR A 306 -15.78 -7.37 -10.37
C THR A 306 -16.51 -6.47 -11.33
N TRP A 307 -17.30 -7.09 -12.17
CA TRP A 307 -18.16 -6.41 -13.11
C TRP A 307 -19.58 -6.94 -12.97
N THR A 308 -20.55 -6.05 -12.98
CA THR A 308 -21.96 -6.40 -12.92
C THR A 308 -22.72 -5.58 -13.97
N SER A 309 -23.49 -6.26 -14.82
CA SER A 309 -24.36 -5.65 -15.83
C SER A 309 -25.69 -6.39 -15.87
N GLY A 310 -26.75 -5.73 -15.42
CA GLY A 310 -28.06 -6.36 -15.29
C GLY A 310 -27.98 -7.59 -14.38
N SER A 311 -28.35 -8.76 -14.92
CA SER A 311 -28.27 -10.06 -14.21
C SER A 311 -26.91 -10.75 -14.32
N ASN A 312 -26.00 -10.24 -15.15
CA ASN A 312 -24.70 -10.84 -15.39
C ASN A 312 -23.66 -10.23 -14.45
N SER A 313 -22.87 -11.07 -13.84
CA SER A 313 -21.71 -10.64 -13.03
C SER A 313 -20.52 -11.55 -13.30
N ASP A 314 -19.35 -10.93 -13.43
CA ASP A 314 -18.10 -11.66 -13.58
C ASP A 314 -17.08 -11.15 -12.55
N LEU A 315 -16.18 -12.05 -12.15
CA LEU A 315 -15.11 -11.78 -11.19
C LEU A 315 -13.81 -12.34 -11.73
N ALA A 316 -12.88 -11.47 -11.97
CA ALA A 316 -11.56 -11.82 -12.42
C ALA A 316 -10.51 -11.46 -11.37
N ARG A 317 -9.51 -12.32 -11.17
CA ARG A 317 -8.44 -12.12 -10.19
C ARG A 317 -7.10 -12.54 -10.75
N ASN A 318 -6.05 -11.75 -10.47
CA ASN A 318 -4.67 -12.10 -10.77
C ASN A 318 -3.71 -11.56 -9.72
N TRP A 319 -2.49 -12.10 -9.70
CA TRP A 319 -1.43 -11.62 -8.80
C TRP A 319 -0.91 -10.27 -9.27
N LEU A 320 -0.89 -9.30 -8.34
CA LEU A 320 -0.40 -7.96 -8.63
C LEU A 320 1.13 -7.92 -8.52
N SER A 321 1.79 -7.47 -9.60
CA SER A 321 3.21 -7.16 -9.56
C SER A 321 3.47 -6.03 -8.57
N GLN A 322 4.45 -6.21 -7.71
CA GLN A 322 4.83 -5.22 -6.68
C GLN A 322 6.30 -4.84 -6.78
N VAL A 323 6.92 -5.15 -7.91
CA VAL A 323 8.24 -4.64 -8.23
C VAL A 323 8.17 -3.13 -8.35
N VAL A 324 9.10 -2.44 -7.73
CA VAL A 324 9.25 -0.98 -7.83
C VAL A 324 10.69 -0.64 -8.16
N THR A 325 10.85 0.38 -8.97
CA THR A 325 12.15 0.95 -9.33
C THR A 325 12.02 2.46 -9.49
N GLY A 326 13.11 3.19 -9.38
CA GLY A 326 13.05 4.64 -9.57
C GLY A 326 14.23 5.40 -8.98
N LEU A 327 14.05 6.70 -8.84
CA LEU A 327 15.05 7.61 -8.31
C LEU A 327 15.09 7.55 -6.77
N ASP A 328 16.29 7.57 -6.22
CA ASP A 328 16.57 7.64 -4.79
C ASP A 328 17.36 8.93 -4.51
N LEU A 329 16.77 9.80 -3.73
CA LEU A 329 17.37 11.06 -3.28
C LEU A 329 17.52 10.99 -1.76
N ARG A 330 18.69 11.37 -1.26
CA ARG A 330 18.92 11.43 0.19
C ARG A 330 19.63 12.69 0.57
N LEU A 331 19.22 13.23 1.70
CA LEU A 331 19.96 14.25 2.42
C LEU A 331 20.73 13.56 3.55
N VAL A 332 22.04 13.58 3.47
CA VAL A 332 22.93 13.00 4.49
C VAL A 332 23.21 14.09 5.52
N LEU A 333 22.73 13.91 6.73
CA LEU A 333 22.86 14.88 7.77
C LEU A 333 24.30 14.92 8.30
N PRO A 334 24.80 16.11 8.68
CA PRO A 334 26.14 16.23 9.29
C PRO A 334 26.16 15.55 10.65
N GLU A 335 27.32 15.01 11.01
CA GLU A 335 27.60 14.42 12.32
C GLU A 335 27.64 15.47 13.43
#